data_4be88223e603bf5e2ef88c138ae5131c
#
_entry.id   4be88223e603bf5e2ef88c138ae5131c
#
_cell.length_a   1.000
_cell.length_b   1.000
_cell.length_c   1.000
_cell.angle_alpha   90.00
_cell.angle_beta   90.00
_cell.angle_gamma   90.00
#
_symmetry.space_group_name_H-M   'P 1'
#
loop_
_entity.id
_entity.type
_entity.pdbx_description
1 polymer ?
#
loop_
_entity_poly.entity_id
_entity_poly.type
_entity_poly.pdbx_seq_one_letter_code
_entity_poly.pdbx_strand_id
1 'polypeptide(L)'
;MTTTCELESSANAIEISPKTYSYALFEDVHLALSAAPGQGETLQTRGHFNYFHYGCDGTMDAGWGCGYRTLQTAISWIINKRNATATNVPSIREIQSILVKIGDKLPRFIGSRDWIGTLEECYVLDTLFDVPCKIQHVKQLNCDQVIDQIRRYFVEYAGFIAMGGLSDTASKGIAGIHQSPVAGTFLLVVDPHFSGVPSSKQQLIDAGYVRWMHMDEFRESAYNLCFILQK
;
A
#
# COMPACT_ATOMS: atom_id res chain seq x y z
N MET A 1 -24.59 -8.96 47.77
CA MET A 1 -23.92 -7.76 47.25
C MET A 1 -22.89 -8.25 46.26
N THR A 2 -23.29 -8.34 45.02
CA THR A 2 -22.46 -8.80 43.89
C THR A 2 -21.95 -7.56 43.20
N THR A 3 -20.68 -7.24 43.41
CA THR A 3 -19.99 -6.13 42.74
C THR A 3 -19.59 -6.60 41.35
N THR A 4 -20.34 -6.18 40.35
CA THR A 4 -19.98 -6.31 38.96
C THR A 4 -18.82 -5.36 38.69
N CYS A 5 -17.65 -5.93 38.46
CA CYS A 5 -16.50 -5.20 37.95
C CYS A 5 -16.76 -4.89 36.45
N GLU A 6 -17.25 -3.69 36.16
CA GLU A 6 -17.28 -3.17 34.81
C GLU A 6 -15.82 -2.91 34.41
N LEU A 7 -15.30 -3.77 33.57
CA LEU A 7 -14.04 -3.54 32.87
C LEU A 7 -14.24 -2.33 31.94
N GLU A 8 -13.72 -1.19 32.38
CA GLU A 8 -13.58 -0.01 31.54
C GLU A 8 -12.65 -0.33 30.34
N SER A 9 -13.24 -0.76 29.25
CA SER A 9 -12.56 -0.81 27.94
C SER A 9 -12.57 0.57 27.28
N SER A 10 -12.03 1.57 27.93
CA SER A 10 -11.58 2.77 27.24
C SER A 10 -10.16 2.53 26.70
N ALA A 11 -10.00 1.54 25.85
CA ALA A 11 -8.81 1.49 25.00
C ALA A 11 -8.78 2.81 24.23
N ASN A 12 -7.76 3.64 24.49
CA ASN A 12 -7.47 4.90 23.83
C ASN A 12 -7.57 4.74 22.31
N ALA A 13 -8.76 4.91 21.75
CA ALA A 13 -8.97 4.87 20.31
C ALA A 13 -7.99 5.85 19.67
N ILE A 14 -7.30 5.42 18.62
CA ILE A 14 -6.41 6.29 17.86
C ILE A 14 -7.32 7.13 16.98
N GLU A 15 -7.46 8.41 17.31
CA GLU A 15 -8.25 9.34 16.51
C GLU A 15 -7.43 9.81 15.30
N ILE A 16 -7.96 9.57 14.12
CA ILE A 16 -7.39 10.03 12.85
C ILE A 16 -8.19 11.25 12.40
N SER A 17 -7.52 12.40 12.36
CA SER A 17 -8.17 13.66 12.00
C SER A 17 -8.57 13.70 10.53
N PRO A 18 -9.66 14.40 10.16
CA PRO A 18 -9.97 14.70 8.77
C PRO A 18 -8.83 15.43 8.06
N LYS A 19 -8.58 15.10 6.79
CA LYS A 19 -7.52 15.73 5.98
C LYS A 19 -8.11 16.59 4.90
N THR A 20 -7.47 17.74 4.65
CA THR A 20 -7.76 18.59 3.51
C THR A 20 -6.56 18.53 2.55
N TYR A 21 -6.83 18.12 1.32
CA TYR A 21 -5.84 18.10 0.25
C TYR A 21 -6.00 19.34 -0.63
N SER A 22 -4.91 19.83 -1.20
CA SER A 22 -4.93 20.98 -2.12
C SER A 22 -5.62 20.67 -3.45
N TYR A 23 -5.82 19.39 -3.75
CA TYR A 23 -6.54 18.86 -4.91
C TYR A 23 -7.15 17.50 -4.57
N ALA A 24 -8.15 17.06 -5.35
CA ALA A 24 -8.73 15.74 -5.19
C ALA A 24 -7.74 14.67 -5.64
N LEU A 25 -7.41 13.72 -4.74
CA LEU A 25 -6.57 12.58 -5.10
C LEU A 25 -7.26 11.74 -6.18
N PHE A 26 -6.47 11.22 -7.12
CA PHE A 26 -7.03 10.33 -8.14
C PHE A 26 -7.42 8.99 -7.55
N GLU A 27 -8.66 8.59 -7.80
CA GLU A 27 -9.16 7.25 -7.53
C GLU A 27 -8.78 6.30 -8.67
N ASP A 28 -8.51 5.04 -8.33
CA ASP A 28 -8.43 3.93 -9.28
C ASP A 28 -7.54 4.21 -10.50
N VAL A 29 -6.35 4.75 -10.24
CA VAL A 29 -5.40 5.11 -11.30
C VAL A 29 -5.06 3.90 -12.19
N HIS A 30 -5.12 2.68 -11.66
CA HIS A 30 -4.86 1.44 -12.35
C HIS A 30 -5.90 1.11 -13.45
N LEU A 31 -7.15 1.55 -13.29
CA LEU A 31 -8.21 1.30 -14.27
C LEU A 31 -8.07 2.17 -15.55
N ALA A 32 -7.22 3.18 -15.51
CA ALA A 32 -6.93 4.00 -16.69
C ALA A 32 -5.85 3.37 -17.61
N LEU A 33 -5.18 2.30 -17.15
CA LEU A 33 -4.19 1.59 -17.96
C LEU A 33 -4.85 0.85 -19.13
N SER A 34 -4.14 0.80 -20.25
CA SER A 34 -4.43 -0.14 -21.32
C SER A 34 -4.31 -1.58 -20.82
N ALA A 35 -4.88 -2.53 -21.57
CA ALA A 35 -4.72 -3.94 -21.28
C ALA A 35 -3.24 -4.32 -21.15
N ALA A 36 -2.96 -5.30 -20.29
CA ALA A 36 -1.61 -5.85 -20.15
C ALA A 36 -1.12 -6.47 -21.48
N PRO A 37 0.21 -6.55 -21.70
CA PRO A 37 0.75 -7.09 -22.93
C PRO A 37 0.43 -8.55 -23.18
N GLY A 38 -0.08 -8.87 -24.37
CA GLY A 38 -0.41 -10.23 -24.79
C GLY A 38 -1.76 -10.72 -24.27
N GLN A 39 -2.25 -11.81 -24.88
CA GLN A 39 -3.43 -12.52 -24.35
C GLN A 39 -3.04 -13.32 -23.11
N GLY A 40 -3.90 -13.30 -22.07
CA GLY A 40 -3.63 -14.02 -20.84
C GLY A 40 -4.68 -13.77 -19.76
N GLU A 41 -4.41 -14.29 -18.58
CA GLU A 41 -5.24 -14.07 -17.39
C GLU A 41 -4.79 -12.80 -16.67
N THR A 42 -5.73 -11.90 -16.40
CA THR A 42 -5.50 -10.67 -15.62
C THR A 42 -6.32 -10.72 -14.34
N LEU A 43 -5.65 -10.56 -13.21
CA LEU A 43 -6.26 -10.43 -11.89
C LEU A 43 -5.81 -9.11 -11.27
N GLN A 44 -6.77 -8.34 -10.77
CA GLN A 44 -6.50 -7.00 -10.23
C GLN A 44 -7.21 -6.78 -8.88
N THR A 45 -6.76 -5.77 -8.17
CA THR A 45 -7.42 -5.24 -6.98
C THR A 45 -8.88 -4.93 -7.30
N ARG A 46 -9.78 -5.42 -6.46
CA ARG A 46 -11.21 -5.10 -6.49
C ARG A 46 -11.55 -4.14 -5.35
N GLY A 47 -12.36 -3.15 -5.66
CA GLY A 47 -12.67 -2.03 -4.76
C GLY A 47 -11.82 -0.81 -5.10
N HIS A 48 -12.24 0.33 -4.57
CA HIS A 48 -11.66 1.63 -4.89
C HIS A 48 -10.49 1.96 -3.97
N PHE A 49 -9.49 2.67 -4.50
CA PHE A 49 -8.42 3.27 -3.71
C PHE A 49 -7.99 4.62 -4.26
N ASN A 50 -7.51 5.48 -3.39
CA ASN A 50 -6.92 6.76 -3.75
C ASN A 50 -5.41 6.62 -3.94
N TYR A 51 -4.87 7.28 -4.94
CA TYR A 51 -3.44 7.29 -5.22
C TYR A 51 -2.75 8.35 -4.34
N PHE A 52 -2.00 7.87 -3.35
CA PHE A 52 -1.14 8.70 -2.52
C PHE A 52 0.28 8.71 -3.06
N HIS A 53 0.90 9.88 -3.11
CA HIS A 53 2.25 10.08 -3.65
C HIS A 53 2.98 11.20 -2.91
N TYR A 54 4.25 11.41 -3.22
CA TYR A 54 5.04 12.43 -2.57
C TYR A 54 4.38 13.80 -2.62
N GLY A 55 4.32 14.46 -1.48
CA GLY A 55 3.82 15.83 -1.35
C GLY A 55 2.32 16.00 -1.52
N CYS A 56 1.53 14.94 -1.71
CA CYS A 56 0.08 15.04 -2.02
C CYS A 56 -0.75 15.74 -0.93
N ASP A 57 -0.26 15.78 0.30
CA ASP A 57 -0.87 16.46 1.45
C ASP A 57 -0.07 17.67 1.94
N GLY A 58 0.89 18.15 1.14
CA GLY A 58 1.79 19.25 1.49
C GLY A 58 3.01 18.84 2.33
N THR A 59 3.12 17.58 2.74
CA THR A 59 4.31 17.09 3.44
C THR A 59 5.47 16.92 2.46
N MET A 60 6.65 17.48 2.79
CA MET A 60 7.85 17.32 1.97
C MET A 60 8.52 15.97 2.27
N ASP A 61 8.05 14.92 1.66
CA ASP A 61 8.45 13.54 1.91
C ASP A 61 9.18 12.86 0.74
N ALA A 62 9.53 13.61 -0.30
CA ALA A 62 10.30 13.10 -1.42
C ALA A 62 11.64 12.51 -0.95
N GLY A 63 11.91 11.27 -1.39
CA GLY A 63 13.12 10.52 -1.04
C GLY A 63 13.06 9.73 0.28
N TRP A 64 11.96 9.82 1.06
CA TRP A 64 11.82 9.05 2.29
C TRP A 64 10.39 8.54 2.59
N GLY A 65 9.37 9.16 2.00
CA GLY A 65 7.97 8.91 2.34
C GLY A 65 7.30 7.76 1.58
N CYS A 66 7.99 7.05 0.67
CA CYS A 66 7.35 6.07 -0.21
C CYS A 66 6.59 4.96 0.54
N GLY A 67 7.14 4.41 1.63
CA GLY A 67 6.46 3.43 2.46
C GLY A 67 5.17 3.96 3.06
N TYR A 68 5.18 5.19 3.57
CA TYR A 68 3.98 5.83 4.10
C TYR A 68 2.91 6.03 3.02
N ARG A 69 3.31 6.44 1.80
CA ARG A 69 2.37 6.67 0.69
C ARG A 69 1.79 5.37 0.15
N THR A 70 2.60 4.31 0.07
CA THR A 70 2.11 2.97 -0.26
C THR A 70 1.09 2.50 0.78
N LEU A 71 1.39 2.67 2.07
CA LEU A 71 0.47 2.34 3.16
C LEU A 71 -0.82 3.16 3.10
N GLN A 72 -0.75 4.47 2.86
CA GLN A 72 -1.94 5.33 2.72
C GLN A 72 -2.84 4.88 1.56
N THR A 73 -2.26 4.50 0.42
CA THR A 73 -2.99 3.93 -0.71
C THR A 73 -3.70 2.64 -0.30
N ALA A 74 -3.01 1.73 0.40
CA ALA A 74 -3.58 0.49 0.91
C ALA A 74 -4.69 0.73 1.94
N ILE A 75 -4.51 1.68 2.85
CA ILE A 75 -5.53 2.07 3.85
C ILE A 75 -6.78 2.61 3.15
N SER A 76 -6.62 3.47 2.13
CA SER A 76 -7.76 3.99 1.39
C SER A 76 -8.57 2.88 0.72
N TRP A 77 -7.90 1.84 0.21
CA TRP A 77 -8.56 0.64 -0.31
C TRP A 77 -9.37 -0.10 0.77
N ILE A 78 -8.81 -0.29 1.97
CA ILE A 78 -9.50 -0.95 3.09
C ILE A 78 -10.74 -0.15 3.51
N ILE A 79 -10.61 1.16 3.67
CA ILE A 79 -11.71 2.07 4.03
C ILE A 79 -12.83 1.97 3.02
N ASN A 80 -12.52 2.07 1.73
CA ASN A 80 -13.50 2.00 0.66
C ASN A 80 -14.16 0.62 0.58
N LYS A 81 -13.37 -0.46 0.70
CA LYS A 81 -13.89 -1.82 0.68
C LYS A 81 -14.87 -2.12 1.83
N ARG A 82 -14.65 -1.51 3.00
CA ARG A 82 -15.52 -1.62 4.19
C ARG A 82 -16.67 -0.63 4.19
N ASN A 83 -16.78 0.25 3.22
CA ASN A 83 -17.71 1.40 3.21
C ASN A 83 -17.60 2.25 4.49
N ALA A 84 -16.40 2.35 5.05
CA ALA A 84 -16.13 3.05 6.30
C ALA A 84 -15.90 4.55 6.05
N THR A 85 -16.86 5.24 5.43
CA THR A 85 -16.76 6.63 4.96
C THR A 85 -16.46 7.66 6.05
N ALA A 86 -16.72 7.33 7.32
CA ALA A 86 -16.37 8.17 8.46
C ALA A 86 -14.91 8.02 8.91
N THR A 87 -14.17 7.05 8.36
CA THR A 87 -12.77 6.79 8.71
C THR A 87 -11.84 7.55 7.77
N ASN A 88 -10.85 8.22 8.33
CA ASN A 88 -9.87 8.99 7.57
C ASN A 88 -8.59 8.20 7.34
N VAL A 89 -7.90 8.45 6.23
CA VAL A 89 -6.55 7.93 6.01
C VAL A 89 -5.57 8.72 6.89
N PRO A 90 -4.72 8.07 7.72
CA PRO A 90 -3.79 8.78 8.58
C PRO A 90 -2.72 9.52 7.78
N SER A 91 -2.31 10.69 8.26
CA SER A 91 -1.13 11.40 7.77
C SER A 91 0.16 10.65 8.13
N ILE A 92 1.27 11.01 7.50
CA ILE A 92 2.60 10.45 7.85
C ILE A 92 2.86 10.59 9.35
N ARG A 93 2.59 11.77 9.93
CA ARG A 93 2.83 12.02 11.36
C ARG A 93 1.93 11.16 12.27
N GLU A 94 0.67 10.92 11.88
CA GLU A 94 -0.21 10.03 12.63
C GLU A 94 0.24 8.57 12.53
N ILE A 95 0.71 8.11 11.35
CA ILE A 95 1.34 6.78 11.20
C ILE A 95 2.55 6.64 12.14
N GLN A 96 3.42 7.63 12.19
CA GLN A 96 4.55 7.65 13.11
C GLN A 96 4.10 7.60 14.57
N SER A 97 3.06 8.36 14.92
CA SER A 97 2.49 8.36 16.28
C SER A 97 1.89 7.00 16.66
N ILE A 98 1.26 6.30 15.72
CA ILE A 98 0.74 4.94 15.91
C ILE A 98 1.90 3.99 16.25
N LEU A 99 2.96 3.99 15.45
CA LEU A 99 4.13 3.12 15.64
C LEU A 99 4.81 3.37 16.99
N VAL A 100 4.87 4.63 17.44
CA VAL A 100 5.38 4.96 18.78
C VAL A 100 4.41 4.47 19.87
N LYS A 101 3.12 4.66 19.70
CA LYS A 101 2.10 4.26 20.68
C LYS A 101 2.07 2.76 20.93
N ILE A 102 2.27 1.95 19.88
CA ILE A 102 2.33 0.49 20.01
C ILE A 102 3.71 -0.01 20.50
N GLY A 103 4.67 0.88 20.70
CA GLY A 103 6.01 0.54 21.21
C GLY A 103 7.00 0.04 20.17
N ASP A 104 6.67 0.11 18.88
CA ASP A 104 7.59 -0.28 17.79
C ASP A 104 8.73 0.74 17.62
N LYS A 105 8.42 2.03 17.75
CA LYS A 105 9.37 3.12 17.58
C LYS A 105 9.49 3.98 18.85
N LEU A 106 10.65 4.61 19.01
CA LEU A 106 10.88 5.58 20.08
C LEU A 106 10.20 6.93 19.79
N PRO A 107 9.86 7.77 20.80
CA PRO A 107 9.17 9.04 20.61
C PRO A 107 9.81 10.00 19.60
N ARG A 108 11.12 9.97 19.45
CA ARG A 108 11.87 10.79 18.46
C ARG A 108 11.51 10.46 16.99
N PHE A 109 10.84 9.34 16.74
CA PHE A 109 10.40 8.93 15.41
C PHE A 109 9.29 9.85 14.88
N ILE A 110 8.46 10.44 15.76
CA ILE A 110 7.39 11.36 15.37
C ILE A 110 7.99 12.63 14.78
N GLY A 111 7.70 12.91 13.52
CA GLY A 111 8.21 14.04 12.76
C GLY A 111 9.60 13.83 12.18
N SER A 112 10.19 12.64 12.32
CA SER A 112 11.44 12.27 11.65
C SER A 112 11.23 12.04 10.15
N ARG A 113 12.33 11.84 9.42
CA ARG A 113 12.33 11.40 8.02
C ARG A 113 12.74 9.93 7.90
N ASP A 114 12.58 9.17 8.98
CA ASP A 114 12.93 7.77 9.01
C ASP A 114 11.92 6.97 8.19
N TRP A 115 12.43 5.99 7.47
CA TRP A 115 11.62 5.13 6.62
C TRP A 115 10.81 4.13 7.43
N ILE A 116 9.73 3.66 6.81
CA ILE A 116 9.01 2.46 7.24
C ILE A 116 9.09 1.41 6.13
N GLY A 117 9.03 0.15 6.52
CA GLY A 117 8.93 -0.99 5.61
C GLY A 117 7.64 -1.76 5.79
N THR A 118 7.56 -2.89 5.13
CA THR A 118 6.37 -3.75 5.13
C THR A 118 5.98 -4.26 6.52
N LEU A 119 6.91 -4.32 7.47
CA LEU A 119 6.60 -4.73 8.84
C LEU A 119 5.83 -3.64 9.58
N GLU A 120 6.29 -2.39 9.52
CA GLU A 120 5.59 -1.25 10.10
C GLU A 120 4.23 -1.02 9.42
N GLU A 121 4.14 -1.23 8.10
CA GLU A 121 2.87 -1.19 7.37
C GLU A 121 1.88 -2.22 7.95
N CYS A 122 2.32 -3.46 8.18
CA CYS A 122 1.53 -4.51 8.81
C CYS A 122 1.04 -4.10 10.20
N TYR A 123 1.91 -3.56 11.06
CA TYR A 123 1.54 -3.11 12.40
C TYR A 123 0.46 -2.01 12.40
N VAL A 124 0.58 -1.06 11.49
CA VAL A 124 -0.43 0.01 11.35
C VAL A 124 -1.78 -0.54 10.88
N LEU A 125 -1.78 -1.46 9.91
CA LEU A 125 -3.00 -2.09 9.40
C LEU A 125 -3.71 -2.94 10.44
N ASP A 126 -2.95 -3.72 11.21
CA ASP A 126 -3.48 -4.48 12.34
C ASP A 126 -4.07 -3.56 13.41
N THR A 127 -3.30 -2.54 13.82
CA THR A 127 -3.71 -1.62 14.89
C THR A 127 -4.97 -0.82 14.56
N LEU A 128 -5.10 -0.32 13.32
CA LEU A 128 -6.21 0.56 12.93
C LEU A 128 -7.44 -0.21 12.46
N PHE A 129 -7.25 -1.36 11.85
CA PHE A 129 -8.30 -2.03 11.09
C PHE A 129 -8.50 -3.50 11.49
N ASP A 130 -7.68 -4.04 12.39
CA ASP A 130 -7.67 -5.48 12.70
C ASP A 130 -7.56 -6.31 11.40
N VAL A 131 -6.66 -5.89 10.51
CA VAL A 131 -6.40 -6.56 9.22
C VAL A 131 -5.10 -7.33 9.31
N PRO A 132 -5.15 -8.67 9.31
CA PRO A 132 -3.94 -9.47 9.30
C PRO A 132 -3.19 -9.30 7.98
N CYS A 133 -1.88 -9.32 8.06
CA CYS A 133 -1.00 -9.30 6.91
C CYS A 133 -0.08 -10.52 6.90
N LYS A 134 0.30 -10.96 5.70
CA LYS A 134 1.36 -11.95 5.53
C LYS A 134 2.56 -11.29 4.89
N ILE A 135 3.67 -11.21 5.62
CA ILE A 135 4.93 -10.71 5.06
C ILE A 135 5.73 -11.89 4.52
N GLN A 136 6.21 -11.73 3.30
CA GLN A 136 7.09 -12.71 2.67
C GLN A 136 8.35 -12.04 2.16
N HIS A 137 9.48 -12.55 2.64
CA HIS A 137 10.79 -12.22 2.10
C HIS A 137 11.04 -13.06 0.84
N VAL A 138 11.32 -12.39 -0.28
CA VAL A 138 11.51 -13.00 -1.59
C VAL A 138 12.88 -12.62 -2.12
N LYS A 139 13.75 -13.61 -2.30
CA LYS A 139 15.09 -13.40 -2.85
C LYS A 139 15.07 -13.15 -4.37
N GLN A 140 14.14 -13.78 -5.05
CA GLN A 140 13.95 -13.65 -6.49
C GLN A 140 12.45 -13.57 -6.78
N LEU A 141 12.01 -12.43 -7.30
CA LEU A 141 10.58 -12.19 -7.55
C LEU A 141 10.07 -13.02 -8.72
N ASN A 142 10.87 -13.13 -9.80
CA ASN A 142 10.54 -13.94 -10.98
C ASN A 142 10.86 -15.42 -10.73
N CYS A 143 10.01 -16.08 -9.91
CA CYS A 143 10.02 -17.53 -9.76
C CYS A 143 8.58 -18.04 -9.63
N ASP A 144 8.31 -19.23 -10.14
CA ASP A 144 6.96 -19.80 -10.23
C ASP A 144 6.24 -19.83 -8.89
N GLN A 145 6.93 -20.16 -7.82
CA GLN A 145 6.34 -20.23 -6.47
C GLN A 145 5.82 -18.87 -5.99
N VAL A 146 6.55 -17.77 -6.27
CA VAL A 146 6.15 -16.41 -5.89
C VAL A 146 5.03 -15.93 -6.80
N ILE A 147 5.14 -16.18 -8.10
CA ILE A 147 4.11 -15.84 -9.08
C ILE A 147 2.79 -16.53 -8.71
N ASP A 148 2.80 -17.82 -8.44
CA ASP A 148 1.63 -18.57 -8.00
C ASP A 148 1.03 -18.04 -6.69
N GLN A 149 1.87 -17.60 -5.76
CA GLN A 149 1.38 -17.03 -4.51
C GLN A 149 0.72 -15.68 -4.73
N ILE A 150 1.30 -14.80 -5.54
CA ILE A 150 0.70 -13.51 -5.91
C ILE A 150 -0.63 -13.75 -6.63
N ARG A 151 -0.66 -14.68 -7.59
CA ARG A 151 -1.87 -15.05 -8.29
C ARG A 151 -2.99 -15.54 -7.34
N ARG A 152 -2.68 -16.49 -6.44
CA ARG A 152 -3.65 -16.98 -5.43
C ARG A 152 -4.18 -15.86 -4.55
N TYR A 153 -3.33 -14.93 -4.15
CA TYR A 153 -3.74 -13.77 -3.37
C TYR A 153 -4.78 -12.92 -4.13
N PHE A 154 -4.55 -12.63 -5.41
CA PHE A 154 -5.52 -11.87 -6.19
C PHE A 154 -6.81 -12.64 -6.45
N VAL A 155 -6.76 -13.97 -6.60
CA VAL A 155 -7.97 -14.80 -6.69
C VAL A 155 -8.78 -14.75 -5.39
N GLU A 156 -8.13 -14.88 -4.24
CA GLU A 156 -8.79 -15.00 -2.94
C GLU A 156 -9.23 -13.65 -2.37
N TYR A 157 -8.33 -12.67 -2.35
CA TYR A 157 -8.54 -11.38 -1.71
C TYR A 157 -8.83 -10.25 -2.70
N ALA A 158 -8.29 -10.33 -3.91
CA ALA A 158 -8.29 -9.25 -4.90
C ALA A 158 -7.93 -7.90 -4.25
N GLY A 159 -6.90 -7.93 -3.41
CA GLY A 159 -6.49 -6.84 -2.56
C GLY A 159 -5.29 -6.07 -3.11
N PHE A 160 -4.64 -5.33 -2.23
CA PHE A 160 -3.45 -4.55 -2.52
C PHE A 160 -2.24 -5.17 -1.82
N ILE A 161 -1.11 -5.33 -2.51
CA ILE A 161 0.13 -5.82 -1.93
C ILE A 161 1.09 -4.63 -1.80
N ALA A 162 1.64 -4.40 -0.61
CA ALA A 162 2.75 -3.48 -0.47
C ALA A 162 4.07 -4.22 -0.69
N MET A 163 4.98 -3.63 -1.47
CA MET A 163 6.27 -4.23 -1.82
C MET A 163 7.39 -3.26 -1.46
N GLY A 164 8.37 -3.72 -0.69
CA GLY A 164 9.60 -3.01 -0.39
C GLY A 164 10.81 -3.72 -0.98
N GLY A 165 11.65 -3.01 -1.74
CA GLY A 165 12.93 -3.50 -2.22
C GLY A 165 14.01 -3.37 -1.15
N LEU A 166 14.90 -4.35 -1.04
CA LEU A 166 15.99 -4.33 -0.05
C LEU A 166 17.22 -3.57 -0.53
N SER A 167 17.45 -3.53 -1.84
CA SER A 167 18.62 -2.85 -2.41
C SER A 167 18.32 -1.41 -2.84
N ASP A 168 17.17 -1.19 -3.50
CA ASP A 168 16.74 0.16 -3.91
C ASP A 168 16.00 0.91 -2.80
N THR A 169 15.65 0.20 -1.72
CA THR A 169 14.91 0.72 -0.57
C THR A 169 13.60 1.43 -0.94
N ALA A 170 13.08 1.15 -2.14
CA ALA A 170 11.85 1.76 -2.65
C ALA A 170 10.62 0.92 -2.24
N SER A 171 9.56 1.60 -1.79
CA SER A 171 8.26 1.00 -1.58
C SER A 171 7.33 1.30 -2.75
N LYS A 172 6.56 0.29 -3.18
CA LYS A 172 5.57 0.37 -4.27
C LYS A 172 4.35 -0.48 -3.95
N GLY A 173 3.20 -0.11 -4.50
CA GLY A 173 2.01 -0.93 -4.48
C GLY A 173 1.95 -1.88 -5.67
N ILE A 174 1.42 -3.08 -5.44
CA ILE A 174 1.07 -4.04 -6.50
C ILE A 174 -0.45 -4.20 -6.49
N ALA A 175 -1.08 -3.78 -7.57
CA ALA A 175 -2.53 -3.77 -7.74
C ALA A 175 -3.04 -4.83 -8.73
N GLY A 176 -2.18 -5.72 -9.22
CA GLY A 176 -2.59 -6.79 -10.13
C GLY A 176 -1.45 -7.65 -10.62
N ILE A 177 -1.82 -8.75 -11.24
CA ILE A 177 -0.94 -9.67 -11.96
C ILE A 177 -1.57 -10.02 -13.30
N HIS A 178 -0.76 -10.10 -14.34
CA HIS A 178 -1.14 -10.61 -15.64
C HIS A 178 -0.18 -11.72 -16.07
N GLN A 179 -0.72 -12.83 -16.53
CA GLN A 179 0.05 -13.96 -17.03
C GLN A 179 -0.34 -14.25 -18.47
N SER A 180 0.61 -14.09 -19.38
CA SER A 180 0.47 -14.41 -20.79
C SER A 180 1.40 -15.57 -21.17
N PRO A 181 0.91 -16.61 -21.83
CA PRO A 181 1.77 -17.71 -22.30
C PRO A 181 2.87 -17.27 -23.29
N VAL A 182 2.67 -16.14 -23.96
CA VAL A 182 3.61 -15.62 -24.98
C VAL A 182 4.41 -14.45 -24.47
N ALA A 183 3.78 -13.51 -23.73
CA ALA A 183 4.43 -12.28 -23.30
C ALA A 183 5.04 -12.35 -21.90
N GLY A 184 4.81 -13.44 -21.15
CA GLY A 184 5.34 -13.61 -19.79
C GLY A 184 4.42 -13.07 -18.71
N THR A 185 4.96 -12.86 -17.52
CA THR A 185 4.22 -12.42 -16.34
C THR A 185 4.53 -10.95 -16.03
N PHE A 186 3.49 -10.19 -15.72
CA PHE A 186 3.55 -8.76 -15.38
C PHE A 186 2.87 -8.49 -14.05
N LEU A 187 3.43 -7.56 -13.28
CA LEU A 187 2.75 -6.96 -12.12
C LEU A 187 2.26 -5.56 -12.46
N LEU A 188 1.06 -5.24 -12.01
CA LEU A 188 0.53 -3.89 -12.07
C LEU A 188 1.10 -3.10 -10.90
N VAL A 189 2.04 -2.21 -11.21
CA VAL A 189 2.72 -1.38 -10.21
C VAL A 189 2.00 -0.04 -10.07
N VAL A 190 1.83 0.37 -8.81
CA VAL A 190 1.37 1.70 -8.39
C VAL A 190 2.49 2.32 -7.56
N ASP A 191 3.24 3.22 -8.19
CA ASP A 191 4.48 3.79 -7.66
C ASP A 191 4.21 5.16 -7.01
N PRO A 192 4.49 5.37 -5.71
CA PRO A 192 4.19 6.61 -5.00
C PRO A 192 5.23 7.73 -5.23
N HIS A 193 6.27 7.50 -6.03
CA HIS A 193 7.39 8.45 -6.19
C HIS A 193 7.08 9.67 -7.07
N PHE A 194 5.87 9.81 -7.60
CA PHE A 194 5.46 11.03 -8.29
C PHE A 194 5.52 12.23 -7.33
N SER A 195 6.03 13.36 -7.82
CA SER A 195 6.09 14.62 -7.07
C SER A 195 5.37 15.73 -7.83
N GLY A 196 4.63 16.57 -7.11
CA GLY A 196 3.85 17.66 -7.67
C GLY A 196 2.35 17.34 -7.73
N VAL A 197 1.59 18.14 -8.49
CA VAL A 197 0.15 17.94 -8.70
C VAL A 197 -0.04 17.25 -10.05
N PRO A 198 -0.51 15.99 -10.08
CA PRO A 198 -0.73 15.33 -11.35
C PRO A 198 -1.95 15.93 -12.07
N SER A 199 -1.79 16.22 -13.37
CA SER A 199 -2.85 16.83 -14.18
C SER A 199 -3.93 15.83 -14.61
N SER A 200 -3.56 14.54 -14.71
CA SER A 200 -4.46 13.46 -15.11
C SER A 200 -3.89 12.09 -14.72
N LYS A 201 -4.75 11.06 -14.70
CA LYS A 201 -4.29 9.66 -14.57
C LYS A 201 -3.35 9.26 -15.70
N GLN A 202 -3.60 9.78 -16.91
CA GLN A 202 -2.76 9.50 -18.07
C GLN A 202 -1.33 10.01 -17.88
N GLN A 203 -1.13 11.17 -17.27
CA GLN A 203 0.21 11.67 -16.94
C GLN A 203 0.99 10.69 -16.04
N LEU A 204 0.33 10.09 -15.06
CA LEU A 204 0.97 9.09 -14.17
C LEU A 204 1.39 7.82 -14.93
N ILE A 205 0.55 7.42 -15.90
CA ILE A 205 0.80 6.27 -16.77
C ILE A 205 1.96 6.58 -17.73
N ASP A 206 1.91 7.70 -18.44
CA ASP A 206 2.94 8.08 -19.41
C ASP A 206 4.31 8.30 -18.76
N ALA A 207 4.31 8.75 -17.50
CA ALA A 207 5.52 8.92 -16.71
C ALA A 207 5.99 7.62 -16.01
N GLY A 208 5.24 6.51 -16.15
CA GLY A 208 5.61 5.19 -15.65
C GLY A 208 5.34 4.93 -14.16
N TYR A 209 4.62 5.82 -13.46
CA TYR A 209 4.24 5.61 -12.05
C TYR A 209 3.11 4.60 -11.87
N VAL A 210 2.30 4.39 -12.90
CA VAL A 210 1.27 3.34 -12.93
C VAL A 210 1.45 2.55 -14.22
N ARG A 211 1.91 1.30 -14.13
CA ARG A 211 2.22 0.51 -15.31
C ARG A 211 2.20 -1.00 -15.07
N TRP A 212 2.03 -1.76 -16.12
CA TRP A 212 2.38 -3.17 -16.15
C TRP A 212 3.89 -3.30 -16.26
N MET A 213 4.51 -3.93 -15.29
CA MET A 213 5.95 -4.13 -15.23
C MET A 213 6.24 -5.62 -15.38
N HIS A 214 7.03 -5.98 -16.41
CA HIS A 214 7.43 -7.37 -16.62
C HIS A 214 8.25 -7.89 -15.44
N MET A 215 8.09 -9.15 -15.06
CA MET A 215 8.79 -9.71 -13.90
C MET A 215 10.32 -9.61 -14.01
N ASP A 216 10.89 -9.65 -15.22
CA ASP A 216 12.33 -9.50 -15.44
C ASP A 216 12.84 -8.08 -15.21
N GLU A 217 11.97 -7.08 -15.12
CA GLU A 217 12.35 -5.71 -14.79
C GLU A 217 12.66 -5.50 -13.30
N PHE A 218 12.19 -6.43 -12.45
CA PHE A 218 12.50 -6.43 -11.02
C PHE A 218 13.89 -7.03 -10.81
N ARG A 219 14.91 -6.20 -10.97
CA ARG A 219 16.32 -6.62 -10.95
C ARG A 219 16.92 -6.68 -9.56
N GLU A 220 16.18 -6.26 -8.55
CA GLU A 220 16.64 -6.31 -7.19
C GLU A 220 16.76 -7.76 -6.70
N SER A 221 17.76 -7.99 -5.86
CA SER A 221 18.05 -9.33 -5.38
C SER A 221 17.03 -9.86 -4.39
N ALA A 222 16.30 -8.96 -3.71
CA ALA A 222 15.31 -9.35 -2.71
C ALA A 222 14.24 -8.27 -2.49
N TYR A 223 13.03 -8.74 -2.16
CA TYR A 223 11.86 -7.91 -1.85
C TYR A 223 11.16 -8.44 -0.61
N ASN A 224 10.50 -7.55 0.11
CA ASN A 224 9.48 -7.90 1.09
C ASN A 224 8.11 -7.61 0.48
N LEU A 225 7.25 -8.63 0.44
CA LEU A 225 5.86 -8.50 0.02
C LEU A 225 4.95 -8.54 1.26
N CYS A 226 4.12 -7.55 1.44
CA CYS A 226 3.08 -7.51 2.47
C CYS A 226 1.74 -7.79 1.80
N PHE A 227 1.23 -9.00 1.95
CA PHE A 227 -0.10 -9.41 1.49
C PHE A 227 -1.13 -9.00 2.53
N ILE A 228 -2.02 -8.09 2.16
CA ILE A 228 -3.05 -7.53 3.05
C ILE A 228 -4.30 -8.42 2.97
N LEU A 229 -4.60 -9.17 4.04
CA LEU A 229 -5.61 -10.25 4.02
C LEU A 229 -7.03 -9.73 4.34
N GLN A 230 -7.41 -8.60 3.73
CA GLN A 230 -8.76 -8.03 3.83
C GLN A 230 -9.70 -8.69 2.81
N LYS A 231 -10.70 -9.42 3.30
CA LYS A 231 -11.81 -9.99 2.49
C LYS A 231 -12.95 -9.01 2.32
#